data_417a45aa739f5db4c231009307ca1f8a
#
_entry.id   417a45aa739f5db4c231009307ca1f8a
#
_cell.length_a   1.000
_cell.length_b   1.000
_cell.length_c   1.000
_cell.angle_alpha   90.00
_cell.angle_beta   90.00
_cell.angle_gamma   90.00
#
_symmetry.space_group_name_H-M   'P 1'
#
loop_
_entity.id
_entity.type
_entity.pdbx_description
1 polymer ?
#
loop_
_entity_poly.entity_id
_entity_poly.type
_entity_poly.pdbx_seq_one_letter_code
_entity_poly.pdbx_strand_id
1 'polypeptide(L)'
;MLRYVDLLSDLMLVRRLQPFQSNMGKRLVKAPRVFVRDSGIVHALLNIVDEEALLGHPVAGASWEGFVIENLLAAAPLGSVPLFYRTAGGAEIDLLLEMPGHGLWAIEIKRGLSARLEKGFFVACEDVRPKKRFVVNPGKERYPIGEDVEAICLKEMASILAAL
;
A
#
# COMPACT_ATOMS: atom_id res chain seq x y z
N MET A 1 -12.58 -9.02 -20.32
CA MET A 1 -12.38 -8.24 -19.08
C MET A 1 -10.92 -7.79 -18.90
N LEU A 2 -9.91 -8.65 -19.00
CA LEU A 2 -8.49 -8.26 -18.89
C LEU A 2 -8.08 -7.13 -19.84
N ARG A 3 -8.51 -7.15 -21.11
CA ARG A 3 -8.17 -6.12 -22.11
C ARG A 3 -8.59 -4.70 -21.74
N TYR A 4 -9.72 -4.51 -21.03
CA TYR A 4 -10.13 -3.18 -20.55
C TYR A 4 -9.28 -2.69 -19.38
N VAL A 5 -8.89 -3.58 -18.48
CA VAL A 5 -7.98 -3.22 -17.38
C VAL A 5 -6.61 -2.88 -17.94
N ASP A 6 -6.13 -3.59 -18.96
CA ASP A 6 -4.87 -3.28 -19.64
C ASP A 6 -4.93 -1.89 -20.28
N LEU A 7 -6.00 -1.58 -21.03
CA LEU A 7 -6.21 -0.26 -21.62
C LEU A 7 -6.25 0.85 -20.57
N LEU A 8 -6.99 0.67 -19.47
CA LEU A 8 -7.05 1.66 -18.38
C LEU A 8 -5.71 1.82 -17.69
N SER A 9 -4.89 0.77 -17.62
CA SER A 9 -3.53 0.85 -17.08
C SER A 9 -2.60 1.62 -18.03
N ASP A 10 -2.70 1.38 -19.33
CA ASP A 10 -1.94 2.09 -20.37
C ASP A 10 -2.29 3.59 -20.41
N LEU A 11 -3.57 3.91 -20.15
CA LEU A 11 -4.05 5.30 -20.00
C LEU A 11 -3.71 5.91 -18.64
N MET A 12 -2.98 5.20 -17.77
CA MET A 12 -2.61 5.63 -16.42
C MET A 12 -3.80 5.97 -15.50
N LEU A 13 -4.99 5.47 -15.78
CA LEU A 13 -6.17 5.64 -14.93
C LEU A 13 -6.21 4.63 -13.79
N VAL A 14 -5.59 3.48 -14.00
CA VAL A 14 -5.56 2.36 -13.04
C VAL A 14 -4.13 1.93 -12.80
N ARG A 15 -3.83 1.59 -11.57
CA ARG A 15 -2.58 0.91 -11.19
C ARG A 15 -2.85 -0.57 -10.92
N ARG A 16 -1.97 -1.40 -11.47
CA ARG A 16 -1.92 -2.83 -11.16
C ARG A 16 -0.72 -3.11 -10.29
N LEU A 17 -0.95 -3.43 -9.04
CA LEU A 17 0.08 -3.84 -8.10
C LEU A 17 0.26 -5.35 -8.23
N GLN A 18 1.48 -5.77 -8.54
CA GLN A 18 1.79 -7.20 -8.74
C GLN A 18 2.06 -7.88 -7.39
N PRO A 19 1.73 -9.18 -7.26
CA PRO A 19 2.10 -9.91 -6.07
C PRO A 19 3.61 -10.15 -6.01
N PHE A 20 4.19 -10.01 -4.82
CA PHE A 20 5.56 -10.44 -4.55
C PHE A 20 5.64 -11.96 -4.66
N GLN A 21 6.54 -12.46 -5.48
CA GLN A 21 6.76 -13.88 -5.68
C GLN A 21 7.92 -14.35 -4.79
N SER A 22 7.61 -15.16 -3.80
CA SER A 22 8.62 -15.85 -3.00
C SER A 22 8.59 -17.34 -3.26
N ASN A 23 9.76 -17.98 -3.32
CA ASN A 23 9.89 -19.44 -3.54
C ASN A 23 9.62 -20.27 -2.26
N MET A 24 8.84 -19.76 -1.31
CA MET A 24 8.71 -20.31 0.04
C MET A 24 7.63 -21.38 0.21
N GLY A 25 7.16 -22.03 -0.87
CA GLY A 25 6.18 -23.13 -0.77
C GLY A 25 4.78 -22.75 -0.24
N LYS A 26 4.54 -21.48 0.09
CA LYS A 26 3.24 -20.99 0.53
C LYS A 26 2.33 -20.67 -0.67
N ARG A 27 1.03 -20.92 -0.51
CA ARG A 27 0.04 -20.60 -1.54
C ARG A 27 -0.21 -19.08 -1.57
N LEU A 28 0.48 -18.39 -2.48
CA LEU A 28 0.35 -16.96 -2.69
C LEU A 28 -0.89 -16.62 -3.53
N VAL A 29 -1.48 -15.46 -3.28
CA VAL A 29 -2.47 -14.86 -4.17
C VAL A 29 -1.74 -14.38 -5.43
N LYS A 30 -2.15 -14.90 -6.60
CA LYS A 30 -1.49 -14.60 -7.89
C LYS A 30 -2.13 -13.44 -8.65
N ALA A 31 -3.38 -13.12 -8.34
CA ALA A 31 -4.09 -12.03 -9.01
C ALA A 31 -3.53 -10.67 -8.55
N PRO A 32 -3.25 -9.72 -9.47
CA PRO A 32 -2.82 -8.39 -9.10
C PRO A 32 -3.94 -7.65 -8.36
N ARG A 33 -3.57 -6.73 -7.47
CA ARG A 33 -4.49 -5.74 -6.92
C ARG A 33 -4.62 -4.59 -7.91
N VAL A 34 -5.82 -4.03 -8.02
CA VAL A 34 -6.11 -2.96 -8.97
C VAL A 34 -6.68 -1.77 -8.22
N PHE A 35 -6.09 -0.59 -8.43
CA PHE A 35 -6.51 0.67 -7.83
C PHE A 35 -6.77 1.70 -8.94
N VAL A 36 -7.82 2.49 -8.79
CA VAL A 36 -7.96 3.73 -9.56
C VAL A 36 -6.96 4.73 -8.99
N ARG A 37 -6.11 5.32 -9.84
CA ARG A 37 -4.97 6.13 -9.40
C ARG A 37 -5.39 7.44 -8.74
N ASP A 38 -6.49 8.02 -9.19
CA ASP A 38 -7.06 9.23 -8.59
C ASP A 38 -8.31 8.85 -7.77
N SER A 39 -8.20 8.96 -6.45
CA SER A 39 -9.31 8.68 -5.53
C SER A 39 -10.49 9.65 -5.72
N GLY A 40 -10.24 10.88 -6.19
CA GLY A 40 -11.30 11.84 -6.50
C GLY A 40 -12.20 11.37 -7.65
N ILE A 41 -11.64 10.70 -8.66
CA ILE A 41 -12.43 10.06 -9.73
C ILE A 41 -13.33 8.97 -9.15
N VAL A 42 -12.83 8.14 -8.23
CA VAL A 42 -13.65 7.12 -7.56
C VAL A 42 -14.81 7.77 -6.82
N HIS A 43 -14.54 8.83 -6.04
CA HIS A 43 -15.57 9.53 -5.27
C HIS A 43 -16.62 10.15 -6.19
N ALA A 44 -16.20 10.80 -7.28
CA ALA A 44 -17.12 11.40 -8.26
C ALA A 44 -18.02 10.35 -8.93
N LEU A 45 -17.45 9.21 -9.36
CA LEU A 45 -18.22 8.13 -9.98
C LEU A 45 -19.22 7.46 -9.04
N LEU A 46 -18.96 7.49 -7.73
CA LEU A 46 -19.83 6.95 -6.69
C LEU A 46 -20.77 8.00 -6.09
N ASN A 47 -20.78 9.24 -6.62
CA ASN A 47 -21.56 10.37 -6.10
C ASN A 47 -21.30 10.64 -4.61
N ILE A 48 -20.05 10.50 -4.16
CA ILE A 48 -19.62 10.85 -2.81
C ILE A 48 -19.31 12.35 -2.79
N VAL A 49 -20.17 13.15 -2.17
CA VAL A 49 -20.16 14.61 -2.28
C VAL A 49 -19.39 15.31 -1.17
N ASP A 50 -19.14 14.63 -0.05
CA ASP A 50 -18.45 15.19 1.11
C ASP A 50 -17.70 14.14 1.92
N GLU A 51 -16.99 14.60 2.94
CA GLU A 51 -16.18 13.74 3.81
C GLU A 51 -17.04 12.79 4.65
N GLU A 52 -18.20 13.23 5.13
CA GLU A 52 -19.09 12.40 5.95
C GLU A 52 -19.62 11.21 5.14
N ALA A 53 -20.06 11.48 3.90
CA ALA A 53 -20.48 10.43 2.97
C ALA A 53 -19.32 9.46 2.65
N LEU A 54 -18.09 9.96 2.50
CA LEU A 54 -16.91 9.12 2.26
C LEU A 54 -16.59 8.23 3.47
N LEU A 55 -16.58 8.79 4.68
CA LEU A 55 -16.24 8.04 5.89
C LEU A 55 -17.21 6.90 6.16
N GLY A 56 -18.49 7.07 5.82
CA GLY A 56 -19.53 6.03 5.88
C GLY A 56 -19.53 5.04 4.72
N HIS A 57 -18.80 5.32 3.64
CA HIS A 57 -18.86 4.51 2.42
C HIS A 57 -17.93 3.30 2.47
N PRO A 58 -18.36 2.10 2.01
CA PRO A 58 -17.51 0.91 1.97
C PRO A 58 -16.18 1.10 1.19
N VAL A 59 -16.14 2.03 0.22
CA VAL A 59 -14.94 2.31 -0.58
C VAL A 59 -13.85 3.05 0.20
N ALA A 60 -14.16 3.66 1.33
CA ALA A 60 -13.24 4.56 2.05
C ALA A 60 -11.89 3.90 2.38
N GLY A 61 -11.89 2.62 2.76
CA GLY A 61 -10.65 1.87 3.03
C GLY A 61 -9.80 1.71 1.78
N ALA A 62 -10.37 1.18 0.70
CA ALA A 62 -9.67 0.95 -0.56
C ALA A 62 -9.23 2.27 -1.23
N SER A 63 -10.05 3.31 -1.11
CA SER A 63 -9.73 4.65 -1.61
C SER A 63 -8.53 5.26 -0.87
N TRP A 64 -8.51 5.16 0.46
CA TRP A 64 -7.38 5.60 1.28
C TRP A 64 -6.10 4.83 0.94
N GLU A 65 -6.19 3.51 0.84
CA GLU A 65 -5.05 2.66 0.48
C GLU A 65 -4.47 3.05 -0.89
N GLY A 66 -5.32 3.18 -1.92
CA GLY A 66 -4.90 3.61 -3.25
C GLY A 66 -4.27 4.99 -3.25
N PHE A 67 -4.85 5.95 -2.51
CA PHE A 67 -4.31 7.30 -2.35
C PHE A 67 -2.91 7.30 -1.71
N VAL A 68 -2.71 6.52 -0.64
CA VAL A 68 -1.39 6.39 0.00
C VAL A 68 -0.39 5.76 -0.96
N ILE A 69 -0.73 4.65 -1.61
CA ILE A 69 0.15 3.97 -2.56
C ILE A 69 0.60 4.92 -3.67
N GLU A 70 -0.31 5.64 -4.33
CA GLU A 70 0.04 6.57 -5.42
C GLU A 70 0.97 7.69 -4.96
N ASN A 71 0.72 8.27 -3.78
CA ASN A 71 1.59 9.33 -3.23
C ASN A 71 2.99 8.81 -2.88
N LEU A 72 3.09 7.62 -2.29
CA LEU A 72 4.39 7.01 -1.98
C LEU A 72 5.17 6.66 -3.24
N LEU A 73 4.50 6.15 -4.28
CA LEU A 73 5.15 5.82 -5.54
C LEU A 73 5.58 7.06 -6.32
N ALA A 74 4.84 8.16 -6.21
CA ALA A 74 5.25 9.44 -6.81
C ALA A 74 6.51 10.02 -6.14
N ALA A 75 6.74 9.72 -4.86
CA ALA A 75 7.90 10.18 -4.10
C ALA A 75 9.07 9.17 -4.12
N ALA A 76 8.83 7.94 -4.51
CA ALA A 76 9.86 6.89 -4.47
C ALA A 76 10.97 7.11 -5.50
N PRO A 77 12.21 6.66 -5.21
CA PRO A 77 13.33 6.73 -6.13
C PRO A 77 13.03 6.10 -7.49
N LEU A 78 13.63 6.64 -8.54
CA LEU A 78 13.48 6.09 -9.90
C LEU A 78 13.93 4.63 -9.95
N GLY A 79 13.15 3.79 -10.61
CA GLY A 79 13.41 2.35 -10.69
C GLY A 79 12.85 1.53 -9.50
N SER A 80 12.12 2.17 -8.59
CA SER A 80 11.40 1.46 -7.52
C SER A 80 10.31 0.55 -8.08
N VAL A 81 10.20 -0.67 -7.53
CA VAL A 81 9.21 -1.66 -7.95
C VAL A 81 8.18 -1.85 -6.84
N PRO A 82 6.91 -1.45 -7.07
CA PRO A 82 5.83 -1.65 -6.11
C PRO A 82 5.22 -3.05 -6.26
N LEU A 83 5.06 -3.74 -5.14
CA LEU A 83 4.50 -5.08 -5.03
C LEU A 83 3.56 -5.13 -3.81
N PHE A 84 2.79 -6.18 -3.67
CA PHE A 84 2.10 -6.51 -2.41
C PHE A 84 2.39 -7.97 -2.04
N TYR A 85 2.16 -8.32 -0.79
CA TYR A 85 2.27 -9.71 -0.35
C TYR A 85 0.95 -10.18 0.26
N ARG A 86 0.46 -11.33 -0.19
CA ARG A 86 -0.74 -11.95 0.39
C ARG A 86 -0.72 -13.45 0.19
N THR A 87 -0.96 -14.17 1.29
CA THR A 87 -1.12 -15.63 1.28
C THR A 87 -2.58 -16.02 1.47
N ALA A 88 -2.93 -17.24 1.07
CA ALA A 88 -4.24 -17.81 1.35
C ALA A 88 -4.48 -18.00 2.87
N GLY A 89 -3.43 -18.01 3.69
CA GLY A 89 -3.48 -18.13 5.15
C GLY A 89 -3.64 -16.80 5.88
N GLY A 90 -3.82 -15.67 5.18
CA GLY A 90 -4.09 -14.35 5.79
C GLY A 90 -2.85 -13.55 6.19
N ALA A 91 -1.63 -13.99 5.83
CA ALA A 91 -0.46 -13.12 5.93
C ALA A 91 -0.51 -12.10 4.80
N GLU A 92 -0.36 -10.80 5.11
CA GLU A 92 -0.53 -9.71 4.14
C GLU A 92 0.39 -8.53 4.47
N ILE A 93 0.88 -7.85 3.41
CA ILE A 93 1.51 -6.54 3.43
C ILE A 93 0.90 -5.75 2.27
N ASP A 94 0.35 -4.57 2.56
CA ASP A 94 -0.35 -3.74 1.57
C ASP A 94 0.57 -3.25 0.46
N LEU A 95 1.76 -2.76 0.80
CA LEU A 95 2.77 -2.30 -0.14
C LEU A 95 4.16 -2.81 0.25
N LEU A 96 4.77 -3.54 -0.65
CA LEU A 96 6.20 -3.83 -0.65
C LEU A 96 6.85 -2.92 -1.69
N LEU A 97 7.83 -2.15 -1.27
CA LEU A 97 8.56 -1.26 -2.16
C LEU A 97 10.02 -1.72 -2.25
N GLU A 98 10.38 -2.28 -3.40
CA GLU A 98 11.74 -2.64 -3.70
C GLU A 98 12.45 -1.46 -4.37
N MET A 99 13.50 -0.94 -3.73
CA MET A 99 14.17 0.27 -4.16
C MET A 99 15.65 0.02 -4.44
N PRO A 100 16.19 0.49 -5.59
CA PRO A 100 17.59 0.38 -5.93
C PRO A 100 18.49 0.96 -4.83
N GLY A 101 19.44 0.15 -4.35
CA GLY A 101 20.37 0.56 -3.27
C GLY A 101 19.80 0.56 -1.85
N HIS A 102 18.48 0.59 -1.69
CA HIS A 102 17.82 0.70 -0.37
C HIS A 102 17.17 -0.61 0.09
N GLY A 103 16.94 -1.55 -0.85
CA GLY A 103 16.33 -2.86 -0.59
C GLY A 103 14.81 -2.81 -0.49
N LEU A 104 14.24 -3.83 0.13
CA LEU A 104 12.80 -4.04 0.23
C LEU A 104 12.25 -3.43 1.53
N TRP A 105 11.24 -2.58 1.42
CA TRP A 105 10.53 -1.99 2.56
C TRP A 105 9.09 -2.50 2.59
N ALA A 106 8.60 -2.85 3.78
CA ALA A 106 7.23 -3.25 4.02
C ALA A 106 6.43 -2.08 4.60
N ILE A 107 5.30 -1.78 3.99
CA ILE A 107 4.44 -0.67 4.36
C ILE A 107 3.02 -1.19 4.50
N GLU A 108 2.50 -1.11 5.72
CA GLU A 108 1.10 -1.36 6.03
C GLU A 108 0.35 -0.04 6.02
N ILE A 109 -0.89 -0.02 5.57
CA ILE A 109 -1.68 1.21 5.42
C ILE A 109 -2.92 1.13 6.31
N LYS A 110 -3.02 2.03 7.28
CA LYS A 110 -4.16 2.09 8.19
C LYS A 110 -4.92 3.41 8.03
N ARG A 111 -6.25 3.33 7.88
CA ARG A 111 -7.12 4.51 7.81
C ARG A 111 -7.36 5.17 9.18
N GLY A 112 -7.26 4.42 10.24
CA GLY A 112 -7.43 4.92 11.60
C GLY A 112 -6.14 5.45 12.20
N LEU A 113 -6.25 6.28 13.24
CA LEU A 113 -5.10 6.79 14.00
C LEU A 113 -4.37 5.67 14.77
N SER A 114 -5.07 4.59 15.10
CA SER A 114 -4.47 3.43 15.73
C SER A 114 -3.66 2.62 14.72
N ALA A 115 -2.36 2.61 14.90
CA ALA A 115 -1.42 1.85 14.09
C ALA A 115 -1.33 0.36 14.52
N ARG A 116 -2.41 -0.20 15.09
CA ARG A 116 -2.42 -1.60 15.52
C ARG A 116 -2.23 -2.53 14.35
N LEU A 117 -1.16 -3.32 14.43
CA LEU A 117 -0.84 -4.35 13.44
C LEU A 117 -1.49 -5.68 13.79
N GLU A 118 -1.91 -6.38 12.75
CA GLU A 118 -2.41 -7.74 12.87
C GLU A 118 -1.27 -8.76 12.80
N LYS A 119 -1.51 -9.95 13.35
CA LYS A 119 -0.54 -11.05 13.31
C LYS A 119 -0.10 -11.39 11.86
N GLY A 120 -1.01 -11.21 10.89
CA GLY A 120 -0.73 -11.46 9.47
C GLY A 120 0.41 -10.64 8.91
N PHE A 121 0.55 -9.37 9.32
CA PHE A 121 1.67 -8.52 8.91
C PHE A 121 3.02 -9.05 9.40
N PHE A 122 3.11 -9.45 10.66
CA PHE A 122 4.36 -9.98 11.21
C PHE A 122 4.77 -11.30 10.53
N VAL A 123 3.82 -12.21 10.31
CA VAL A 123 4.06 -13.46 9.57
C VAL A 123 4.52 -13.15 8.13
N ALA A 124 3.91 -12.17 7.48
CA ALA A 124 4.33 -11.74 6.16
C ALA A 124 5.76 -11.14 6.16
N CYS A 125 6.10 -10.36 7.19
CA CYS A 125 7.46 -9.82 7.34
C CYS A 125 8.52 -10.91 7.60
N GLU A 126 8.19 -11.96 8.32
CA GLU A 126 9.08 -13.14 8.48
C GLU A 126 9.35 -13.83 7.12
N ASP A 127 8.31 -13.90 6.28
CA ASP A 127 8.39 -14.51 4.96
C ASP A 127 9.23 -13.67 3.98
N VAL A 128 8.99 -12.36 3.94
CA VAL A 128 9.56 -11.45 2.93
C VAL A 128 10.91 -10.87 3.37
N ARG A 129 11.14 -10.78 4.68
CA ARG A 129 12.34 -10.22 5.32
C ARG A 129 12.67 -8.80 4.83
N PRO A 130 11.74 -7.86 4.96
CA PRO A 130 11.99 -6.48 4.54
C PRO A 130 13.07 -5.83 5.40
N LYS A 131 13.82 -4.92 4.81
CA LYS A 131 14.87 -4.16 5.49
C LYS A 131 14.32 -3.11 6.46
N LYS A 132 13.14 -2.55 6.15
CA LYS A 132 12.41 -1.61 7.01
C LYS A 132 10.92 -1.92 7.00
N ARG A 133 10.23 -1.54 8.07
CA ARG A 133 8.80 -1.81 8.27
C ARG A 133 8.12 -0.54 8.78
N PHE A 134 7.06 -0.13 8.10
CA PHE A 134 6.30 1.07 8.43
C PHE A 134 4.80 0.80 8.48
N VAL A 135 4.11 1.58 9.31
CA VAL A 135 2.65 1.73 9.25
C VAL A 135 2.34 3.16 8.89
N VAL A 136 1.78 3.38 7.70
CA VAL A 136 1.33 4.70 7.29
C VAL A 136 -0.11 4.90 7.75
N ASN A 137 -0.34 5.98 8.50
CA ASN A 137 -1.65 6.37 9.01
C ASN A 137 -1.91 7.88 8.83
N PRO A 138 -3.15 8.37 9.04
CA PRO A 138 -3.46 9.80 8.90
C PRO A 138 -3.01 10.66 10.10
N GLY A 139 -2.37 10.07 11.11
CA GLY A 139 -1.81 10.79 12.25
C GLY A 139 -0.71 11.78 11.85
N LYS A 140 -0.24 12.55 12.81
CA LYS A 140 0.84 13.54 12.60
C LYS A 140 2.15 13.12 13.23
N GLU A 141 2.11 12.17 14.14
CA GLU A 141 3.26 11.77 14.94
C GLU A 141 3.94 10.54 14.35
N ARG A 142 5.26 10.51 14.51
CA ARG A 142 6.07 9.33 14.22
C ARG A 142 6.46 8.68 15.54
N TYR A 143 6.21 7.38 15.68
CA TYR A 143 6.53 6.64 16.90
C TYR A 143 6.79 5.15 16.59
N PRO A 144 7.60 4.47 17.41
CA PRO A 144 7.85 3.04 17.25
C PRO A 144 6.62 2.21 17.66
N ILE A 145 6.36 1.14 16.91
CA ILE A 145 5.38 0.09 17.23
C ILE A 145 6.17 -1.20 17.44
N GLY A 146 6.65 -1.45 18.66
CA GLY A 146 7.55 -2.58 18.93
C GLY A 146 8.99 -2.34 18.45
N GLU A 147 9.76 -3.40 18.26
CA GLU A 147 11.22 -3.30 18.05
C GLU A 147 11.64 -2.84 16.65
N ASP A 148 10.87 -3.14 15.61
CA ASP A 148 11.31 -2.98 14.21
C ASP A 148 10.26 -2.33 13.30
N VAL A 149 9.21 -1.72 13.84
CA VAL A 149 8.13 -1.10 13.05
C VAL A 149 7.90 0.33 13.53
N GLU A 150 7.78 1.25 12.59
CA GLU A 150 7.46 2.65 12.89
C GLU A 150 6.09 3.06 12.32
N ALA A 151 5.27 3.72 13.15
CA ALA A 151 4.12 4.48 12.67
C ALA A 151 4.59 5.82 12.14
N ILE A 152 4.06 6.25 11.00
CA ILE A 152 4.47 7.47 10.34
C ILE A 152 3.31 8.05 9.52
N CYS A 153 3.23 9.37 9.40
CA CYS A 153 2.25 9.99 8.52
C CYS A 153 2.67 9.91 7.04
N LEU A 154 1.69 9.95 6.13
CA LEU A 154 1.92 9.89 4.69
C LEU A 154 2.93 10.96 4.22
N LYS A 155 2.78 12.20 4.68
CA LYS A 155 3.65 13.32 4.27
C LYS A 155 5.11 13.07 4.63
N GLU A 156 5.38 12.63 5.85
CA GLU A 156 6.75 12.37 6.30
C GLU A 156 7.35 11.16 5.58
N MET A 157 6.55 10.09 5.39
CA MET A 157 7.00 8.91 4.63
C MET A 157 7.35 9.28 3.19
N ALA A 158 6.52 10.09 2.51
CA ALA A 158 6.82 10.59 1.17
C ALA A 158 8.09 11.46 1.15
N SER A 159 8.31 12.30 2.18
CA SER A 159 9.53 13.11 2.29
C SER A 159 10.79 12.24 2.47
N ILE A 160 10.69 11.16 3.25
CA ILE A 160 11.80 10.20 3.39
C ILE A 160 12.12 9.54 2.06
N LEU A 161 11.11 9.08 1.32
CA LEU A 161 11.32 8.43 0.01
C LEU A 161 11.92 9.40 -1.02
N ALA A 162 11.48 10.66 -1.04
CA ALA A 162 11.98 11.68 -1.95
C ALA A 162 13.44 12.11 -1.64
N ALA A 163 13.93 11.82 -0.45
CA ALA A 163 15.31 12.14 -0.04
C ALA A 163 16.31 11.00 -0.28
N LEU A 164 15.85 9.84 -0.77
CA LEU A 164 16.70 8.68 -1.11
C LEU A 164 17.30 8.80 -2.49
#